data_9a9b0905c306d408405a5babbd7500cf
#
_entry.id   9a9b0905c306d408405a5babbd7500cf
#
_cell.length_a   1.000
_cell.length_b   1.000
_cell.length_c   1.000
_cell.angle_alpha   90.00
_cell.angle_beta   90.00
_cell.angle_gamma   90.00
#
_symmetry.space_group_name_H-M   'P 1'
#
loop_
_entity.id
_entity.type
_entity.pdbx_description
1 polymer ?
#
loop_
_entity_poly.entity_id
_entity_poly.type
_entity_poly.pdbx_seq_one_letter_code
_entity_poly.pdbx_strand_id
1 'polypeptide(L)'
;QQPPDPMLNAAQTCIALNQLSVAHNRSLPIYLQYARPRMERDRDEVKLVLQQIVDDQEATVDRIGTMIQAAGQDVDPGEFPIQFTSLHDLSIDYLLEQLVKEQRAIISICEQAVNDLAADAMSQAVAQEAIGNAKAHLDSLQELVS
;
A
#
# COMPACT_ATOMS: atom_id res chain seq x y z
N GLN A 1 9.99 10.51 34.65
CA GLN A 1 9.79 9.81 33.36
C GLN A 1 11.12 9.63 32.66
N GLN A 2 11.48 8.39 32.42
CA GLN A 2 12.67 8.09 31.63
C GLN A 2 12.33 8.24 30.15
N PRO A 3 13.24 8.83 29.36
CA PRO A 3 13.04 8.86 27.90
C PRO A 3 13.00 7.41 27.37
N PRO A 4 12.23 7.14 26.31
CA PRO A 4 12.20 5.80 25.73
C PRO A 4 13.58 5.38 25.24
N ASP A 5 13.87 4.10 25.35
CA ASP A 5 15.12 3.51 24.85
C ASP A 5 15.19 3.71 23.34
N PRO A 6 16.28 4.32 22.80
CA PRO A 6 16.41 4.51 21.34
C PRO A 6 16.32 3.22 20.54
N MET A 7 16.77 2.09 21.09
CA MET A 7 16.68 0.79 20.39
C MET A 7 15.25 0.28 20.31
N LEU A 8 14.44 0.48 21.38
CA LEU A 8 13.01 0.13 21.37
C LEU A 8 12.26 1.01 20.37
N ASN A 9 12.58 2.30 20.33
CA ASN A 9 11.97 3.20 19.37
C ASN A 9 12.30 2.82 17.92
N ALA A 10 13.54 2.46 17.65
CA ALA A 10 13.95 2.01 16.32
C ALA A 10 13.23 0.73 15.93
N ALA A 11 13.10 -0.23 16.84
CA ALA A 11 12.38 -1.48 16.58
C ALA A 11 10.90 -1.22 16.30
N GLN A 12 10.25 -0.37 17.12
CA GLN A 12 8.84 0.00 16.93
C GLN A 12 8.62 0.72 15.61
N THR A 13 9.54 1.63 15.25
CA THR A 13 9.50 2.33 13.97
C THR A 13 9.58 1.35 12.81
N CYS A 14 10.49 0.37 12.87
CA CYS A 14 10.62 -0.65 11.83
C CYS A 14 9.36 -1.53 11.72
N ILE A 15 8.71 -1.86 12.84
CA ILE A 15 7.46 -2.61 12.83
C ILE A 15 6.38 -1.81 12.10
N ALA A 16 6.23 -0.53 12.44
CA ALA A 16 5.23 0.33 11.80
C ALA A 16 5.52 0.53 10.32
N LEU A 17 6.79 0.74 9.96
CA LEU A 17 7.21 0.84 8.55
C LEU A 17 6.91 -0.44 7.78
N ASN A 18 7.18 -1.60 8.41
CA ASN A 18 6.92 -2.88 7.75
C ASN A 18 5.43 -3.12 7.54
N GLN A 19 4.59 -2.74 8.49
CA GLN A 19 3.13 -2.82 8.33
C GLN A 19 2.65 -1.97 7.16
N LEU A 20 3.18 -0.76 7.04
CA LEU A 20 2.88 0.13 5.91
C LEU A 20 3.35 -0.48 4.59
N SER A 21 4.54 -1.06 4.58
CA SER A 21 5.11 -1.73 3.41
C SER A 21 4.25 -2.90 2.95
N VAL A 22 3.82 -3.76 3.88
CA VAL A 22 2.98 -4.92 3.55
C VAL A 22 1.65 -4.49 2.94
N ALA A 23 1.03 -3.44 3.50
CA ALA A 23 -0.24 -2.92 2.98
C ALA A 23 -0.11 -2.53 1.50
N HIS A 24 1.03 -2.00 1.09
CA HIS A 24 1.28 -1.64 -0.31
C HIS A 24 1.77 -2.83 -1.14
N ASN A 25 2.71 -3.61 -0.61
CA ASN A 25 3.34 -4.72 -1.32
C ASN A 25 2.37 -5.88 -1.60
N ARG A 26 1.39 -6.06 -0.72
CA ARG A 26 0.38 -7.13 -0.83
C ARG A 26 -1.00 -6.58 -1.12
N SER A 27 -1.06 -5.46 -1.83
CA SER A 27 -2.29 -4.82 -2.24
C SER A 27 -2.98 -5.56 -3.39
N LEU A 28 -4.25 -5.28 -3.57
CA LEU A 28 -5.02 -5.86 -4.68
C LEU A 28 -4.46 -5.45 -6.06
N PRO A 29 -4.10 -4.18 -6.32
CA PRO A 29 -3.49 -3.83 -7.61
C PRO A 29 -2.24 -4.64 -7.93
N ILE A 30 -1.35 -4.84 -6.96
CA ILE A 30 -0.14 -5.64 -7.16
C ILE A 30 -0.50 -7.10 -7.41
N TYR A 31 -1.45 -7.66 -6.63
CA TYR A 31 -1.93 -9.02 -6.86
C TYR A 31 -2.47 -9.19 -8.29
N LEU A 32 -3.25 -8.23 -8.77
CA LEU A 32 -3.84 -8.31 -10.11
C LEU A 32 -2.80 -8.27 -11.22
N GLN A 33 -1.64 -7.66 -10.99
CA GLN A 33 -0.52 -7.73 -11.93
C GLN A 33 -0.02 -9.16 -12.11
N TYR A 34 0.11 -9.91 -11.01
CA TYR A 34 0.58 -11.29 -11.07
C TYR A 34 -0.49 -12.23 -11.61
N ALA A 35 -1.73 -12.04 -11.17
CA ALA A 35 -2.83 -12.92 -11.51
C ALA A 35 -3.39 -12.66 -12.92
N ARG A 36 -3.22 -11.44 -13.43
CA ARG A 36 -3.65 -11.00 -14.76
C ARG A 36 -5.08 -11.42 -15.09
N PRO A 37 -6.10 -10.84 -14.41
CA PRO A 37 -7.48 -11.15 -14.73
C PRO A 37 -7.79 -10.78 -16.18
N ARG A 38 -8.75 -11.49 -16.76
CA ARG A 38 -9.19 -11.25 -18.13
C ARG A 38 -9.90 -9.91 -18.18
N MET A 39 -9.23 -8.89 -18.73
CA MET A 39 -9.86 -7.59 -18.96
C MET A 39 -10.28 -7.45 -20.43
N GLU A 40 -11.45 -6.88 -20.63
CA GLU A 40 -11.95 -6.60 -21.96
C GLU A 40 -11.05 -5.56 -22.65
N ARG A 41 -10.98 -5.64 -23.99
CA ARG A 41 -10.05 -4.83 -24.79
C ARG A 41 -10.30 -3.32 -24.70
N ASP A 42 -11.51 -2.91 -24.35
CA ASP A 42 -11.92 -1.52 -24.26
C ASP A 42 -11.76 -0.91 -22.88
N ARG A 43 -11.03 -1.59 -21.98
CA ARG A 43 -10.80 -1.10 -20.61
C ARG A 43 -9.34 -0.68 -20.40
N ASP A 44 -8.74 -0.06 -21.40
CA ASP A 44 -7.34 0.41 -21.32
C ASP A 44 -7.15 1.48 -20.25
N GLU A 45 -8.16 2.30 -20.00
CA GLU A 45 -8.12 3.29 -18.93
C GLU A 45 -7.97 2.65 -17.53
N VAL A 46 -8.62 1.50 -17.30
CA VAL A 46 -8.49 0.75 -16.05
C VAL A 46 -7.06 0.25 -15.89
N LYS A 47 -6.51 -0.33 -16.95
CA LYS A 47 -5.13 -0.84 -16.95
C LYS A 47 -4.14 0.27 -16.65
N LEU A 48 -4.34 1.45 -17.23
CA LEU A 48 -3.46 2.60 -17.01
C LEU A 48 -3.51 3.06 -15.55
N VAL A 49 -4.69 3.18 -14.97
CA VAL A 49 -4.85 3.57 -13.57
C VAL A 49 -4.21 2.53 -12.65
N LEU A 50 -4.46 1.24 -12.90
CA LEU A 50 -3.85 0.15 -12.12
C LEU A 50 -2.33 0.21 -12.18
N GLN A 51 -1.76 0.46 -13.36
CA GLN A 51 -0.30 0.56 -13.51
C GLN A 51 0.27 1.72 -12.71
N GLN A 52 -0.40 2.87 -12.71
CA GLN A 52 0.01 4.03 -11.92
C GLN A 52 0.00 3.72 -10.44
N ILE A 53 -1.05 3.03 -9.95
CA ILE A 53 -1.14 2.63 -8.55
C ILE A 53 0.01 1.69 -8.20
N VAL A 54 0.24 0.68 -9.01
CA VAL A 54 1.31 -0.30 -8.78
C VAL A 54 2.67 0.39 -8.74
N ASP A 55 2.96 1.29 -9.69
CA ASP A 55 4.24 1.99 -9.74
C ASP A 55 4.48 2.79 -8.46
N ASP A 56 3.46 3.51 -7.97
CA ASP A 56 3.57 4.29 -6.75
C ASP A 56 3.72 3.40 -5.52
N GLN A 57 2.97 2.29 -5.46
CA GLN A 57 3.05 1.35 -4.35
C GLN A 57 4.40 0.65 -4.29
N GLU A 58 4.94 0.23 -5.43
CA GLU A 58 6.27 -0.37 -5.50
C GLU A 58 7.36 0.63 -5.08
N ALA A 59 7.25 1.89 -5.48
CA ALA A 59 8.18 2.93 -5.07
C ALA A 59 8.16 3.14 -3.54
N THR A 60 6.97 3.13 -2.95
CA THR A 60 6.81 3.24 -1.49
C THR A 60 7.44 2.03 -0.78
N VAL A 61 7.20 0.83 -1.28
CA VAL A 61 7.77 -0.42 -0.72
C VAL A 61 9.31 -0.36 -0.78
N ASP A 62 9.87 0.03 -1.91
CA ASP A 62 11.33 0.11 -2.08
C ASP A 62 11.94 1.13 -1.11
N ARG A 63 11.31 2.28 -0.96
CA ARG A 63 11.77 3.33 -0.06
C ARG A 63 11.75 2.87 1.39
N ILE A 64 10.65 2.24 1.82
CA ILE A 64 10.52 1.70 3.17
C ILE A 64 11.54 0.59 3.39
N GLY A 65 11.71 -0.32 2.43
CA GLY A 65 12.68 -1.40 2.50
C GLY A 65 14.09 -0.90 2.75
N THR A 66 14.49 0.16 2.04
CA THR A 66 15.80 0.79 2.22
C THR A 66 15.94 1.34 3.64
N MET A 67 14.90 1.98 4.17
CA MET A 67 14.92 2.53 5.52
C MET A 67 15.02 1.44 6.59
N ILE A 68 14.29 0.34 6.44
CA ILE A 68 14.33 -0.79 7.37
C ILE A 68 15.72 -1.44 7.37
N GLN A 69 16.29 -1.67 6.19
CA GLN A 69 17.62 -2.25 6.05
C GLN A 69 18.71 -1.33 6.61
N ALA A 70 18.58 -0.03 6.41
CA ALA A 70 19.50 0.95 6.98
C ALA A 70 19.47 0.95 8.52
N ALA A 71 18.34 0.58 9.12
CA ALA A 71 18.21 0.41 10.56
C ALA A 71 18.73 -0.94 11.06
N GLY A 72 19.25 -1.79 10.18
CA GLY A 72 19.79 -3.10 10.54
C GLY A 72 18.73 -4.18 10.73
N GLN A 73 17.52 -3.95 10.23
CA GLN A 73 16.40 -4.88 10.33
C GLN A 73 16.12 -5.53 8.98
N ASP A 74 15.44 -6.67 9.02
CA ASP A 74 14.98 -7.35 7.81
C ASP A 74 13.56 -6.94 7.45
N VAL A 75 13.29 -6.85 6.15
CA VAL A 75 11.95 -6.57 5.64
C VAL A 75 11.15 -7.88 5.64
N ASP A 76 9.95 -7.84 6.24
CA ASP A 76 8.97 -8.91 6.09
C ASP A 76 8.05 -8.55 4.92
N PRO A 77 8.06 -9.31 3.82
CA PRO A 77 7.25 -8.97 2.65
C PRO A 77 5.75 -9.23 2.83
N GLY A 78 5.37 -9.97 3.86
CA GLY A 78 3.98 -10.35 4.08
C GLY A 78 3.47 -11.34 3.05
N GLU A 79 2.17 -11.61 3.10
CA GLU A 79 1.48 -12.50 2.17
C GLU A 79 0.21 -11.83 1.65
N PHE A 80 -0.19 -12.20 0.43
CA PHE A 80 -1.47 -11.73 -0.11
C PHE A 80 -2.63 -12.33 0.69
N PRO A 81 -3.70 -11.54 0.95
CA PRO A 81 -4.91 -12.11 1.55
C PRO A 81 -5.47 -13.24 0.68
N ILE A 82 -5.85 -14.34 1.32
CA ILE A 82 -6.39 -15.50 0.59
C ILE A 82 -7.67 -15.15 -0.18
N GLN A 83 -8.40 -14.15 0.28
CA GLN A 83 -9.62 -13.66 -0.37
C GLN A 83 -9.37 -13.21 -1.81
N PHE A 84 -8.15 -12.76 -2.13
CA PHE A 84 -7.83 -12.33 -3.49
C PHE A 84 -7.94 -13.47 -4.51
N THR A 85 -7.73 -14.72 -4.08
CA THR A 85 -7.81 -15.88 -4.99
C THR A 85 -9.21 -16.08 -5.56
N SER A 86 -10.25 -15.59 -4.90
CA SER A 86 -11.63 -15.70 -5.38
C SER A 86 -12.02 -14.61 -6.39
N LEU A 87 -11.11 -13.68 -6.69
CA LEU A 87 -11.41 -12.52 -7.55
C LEU A 87 -11.03 -12.75 -9.02
N HIS A 88 -10.48 -13.91 -9.38
CA HIS A 88 -9.95 -14.17 -10.71
C HIS A 88 -10.99 -14.12 -11.84
N ASP A 89 -12.19 -14.61 -11.57
CA ASP A 89 -13.24 -14.78 -12.58
C ASP A 89 -14.34 -13.72 -12.47
N LEU A 90 -14.09 -12.64 -11.74
CA LEU A 90 -15.09 -11.61 -11.51
C LEU A 90 -15.01 -10.51 -12.57
N SER A 91 -16.12 -9.83 -12.78
CA SER A 91 -16.18 -8.71 -13.73
C SER A 91 -15.27 -7.58 -13.28
N ILE A 92 -14.82 -6.78 -14.25
CA ILE A 92 -13.99 -5.61 -13.97
C ILE A 92 -14.74 -4.59 -13.10
N ASP A 93 -16.05 -4.45 -13.27
CA ASP A 93 -16.85 -3.53 -12.47
C ASP A 93 -16.83 -3.93 -10.99
N TYR A 94 -16.95 -5.22 -10.71
CA TYR A 94 -16.83 -5.72 -9.34
C TYR A 94 -15.43 -5.51 -8.78
N LEU A 95 -14.40 -5.77 -9.59
CA LEU A 95 -13.01 -5.55 -9.19
C LEU A 95 -12.75 -4.08 -8.87
N LEU A 96 -13.32 -3.15 -9.65
CA LEU A 96 -13.19 -1.72 -9.38
C LEU A 96 -13.81 -1.34 -8.02
N GLU A 97 -14.96 -1.91 -7.69
CA GLU A 97 -15.58 -1.70 -6.38
C GLU A 97 -14.67 -2.20 -5.25
N GLN A 98 -14.05 -3.37 -5.42
CA GLN A 98 -13.10 -3.91 -4.44
C GLN A 98 -11.85 -3.05 -4.33
N LEU A 99 -11.34 -2.54 -5.46
CA LEU A 99 -10.19 -1.64 -5.47
C LEU A 99 -10.46 -0.34 -4.71
N VAL A 100 -11.64 0.26 -4.93
CA VAL A 100 -12.06 1.46 -4.19
C VAL A 100 -12.12 1.18 -2.69
N LYS A 101 -12.72 0.07 -2.31
CA LYS A 101 -12.86 -0.33 -0.91
C LYS A 101 -11.50 -0.53 -0.25
N GLU A 102 -10.60 -1.22 -0.93
CA GLU A 102 -9.25 -1.45 -0.43
C GLU A 102 -8.47 -0.14 -0.32
N GLN A 103 -8.61 0.75 -1.31
CA GLN A 103 -7.87 2.00 -1.29
C GLN A 103 -8.28 2.86 -0.09
N ARG A 104 -9.56 2.86 0.29
CA ARG A 104 -10.01 3.51 1.52
C ARG A 104 -9.37 2.89 2.76
N ALA A 105 -9.25 1.56 2.78
CA ALA A 105 -8.58 0.86 3.89
C ALA A 105 -7.09 1.23 3.95
N ILE A 106 -6.42 1.35 2.81
CA ILE A 106 -5.01 1.76 2.74
C ILE A 106 -4.84 3.19 3.30
N ILE A 107 -5.74 4.11 2.97
CA ILE A 107 -5.72 5.47 3.53
C ILE A 107 -5.76 5.42 5.06
N SER A 108 -6.66 4.61 5.63
CA SER A 108 -6.76 4.45 7.09
C SER A 108 -5.48 3.88 7.69
N ILE A 109 -4.86 2.90 7.04
CA ILE A 109 -3.59 2.32 7.46
C ILE A 109 -2.49 3.37 7.44
N CYS A 110 -2.43 4.19 6.39
CA CYS A 110 -1.46 5.27 6.27
C CYS A 110 -1.65 6.34 7.35
N GLU A 111 -2.90 6.70 7.66
CA GLU A 111 -3.20 7.66 8.71
C GLU A 111 -2.75 7.15 10.08
N GLN A 112 -2.98 5.87 10.37
CA GLN A 112 -2.49 5.25 11.59
C GLN A 112 -0.97 5.23 11.63
N ALA A 113 -0.33 4.94 10.48
CA ALA A 113 1.13 4.93 10.38
C ALA A 113 1.72 6.31 10.66
N VAL A 114 1.09 7.39 10.21
CA VAL A 114 1.55 8.76 10.53
C VAL A 114 1.62 8.96 12.05
N ASN A 115 0.62 8.48 12.78
CA ASN A 115 0.61 8.56 14.24
C ASN A 115 1.68 7.67 14.86
N ASP A 116 1.81 6.42 14.39
CA ASP A 116 2.77 5.46 14.92
C ASP A 116 4.21 5.86 14.65
N LEU A 117 4.45 6.64 13.59
CA LEU A 117 5.79 7.06 13.16
C LEU A 117 6.13 8.50 13.59
N ALA A 118 5.35 9.08 14.49
CA ALA A 118 5.54 10.47 14.93
C ALA A 118 6.91 10.73 15.55
N ALA A 119 7.56 9.70 16.11
CA ALA A 119 8.88 9.82 16.73
C ALA A 119 10.03 9.93 15.72
N ASP A 120 9.80 9.57 14.44
CA ASP A 120 10.82 9.63 13.39
C ASP A 120 10.28 10.41 12.20
N ALA A 121 10.79 11.63 12.02
CA ALA A 121 10.29 12.55 11.01
C ALA A 121 10.39 12.01 9.58
N MET A 122 11.47 11.30 9.25
CA MET A 122 11.66 10.75 7.91
C MET A 122 10.65 9.63 7.62
N SER A 123 10.43 8.75 8.60
CA SER A 123 9.45 7.67 8.47
C SER A 123 8.03 8.22 8.37
N GLN A 124 7.72 9.23 9.20
CA GLN A 124 6.41 9.88 9.15
C GLN A 124 6.16 10.53 7.80
N ALA A 125 7.20 11.16 7.21
CA ALA A 125 7.07 11.78 5.89
C ALA A 125 6.72 10.76 4.81
N VAL A 126 7.27 9.55 4.87
CA VAL A 126 6.91 8.46 3.94
C VAL A 126 5.44 8.11 4.07
N ALA A 127 4.94 7.99 5.29
CA ALA A 127 3.52 7.69 5.52
C ALA A 127 2.62 8.83 5.02
N GLN A 128 3.02 10.07 5.22
CA GLN A 128 2.27 11.24 4.73
C GLN A 128 2.22 11.26 3.20
N GLU A 129 3.32 10.96 2.54
CA GLU A 129 3.37 10.86 1.08
C GLU A 129 2.47 9.71 0.60
N ALA A 130 2.49 8.58 1.29
CA ALA A 130 1.63 7.44 0.96
C ALA A 130 0.14 7.79 1.06
N ILE A 131 -0.26 8.61 2.04
CA ILE A 131 -1.63 9.10 2.14
C ILE A 131 -2.00 9.92 0.90
N GLY A 132 -1.14 10.84 0.49
CA GLY A 132 -1.39 11.68 -0.68
C GLY A 132 -1.57 10.84 -1.94
N ASN A 133 -0.70 9.87 -2.15
CA ASN A 133 -0.80 8.94 -3.28
C ASN A 133 -2.10 8.13 -3.21
N ALA A 134 -2.43 7.59 -2.04
CA ALA A 134 -3.63 6.77 -1.87
C ALA A 134 -4.91 7.55 -2.15
N LYS A 135 -4.98 8.80 -1.71
CA LYS A 135 -6.13 9.67 -1.98
C LYS A 135 -6.27 9.97 -3.48
N ALA A 136 -5.15 10.24 -4.16
CA ALA A 136 -5.15 10.45 -5.60
C ALA A 136 -5.61 9.18 -6.35
N HIS A 137 -5.15 8.02 -5.92
CA HIS A 137 -5.55 6.74 -6.52
C HIS A 137 -7.03 6.45 -6.28
N LEU A 138 -7.55 6.77 -5.09
CA LEU A 138 -8.97 6.64 -4.80
C LEU A 138 -9.81 7.50 -5.76
N ASP A 139 -9.41 8.75 -5.98
CA ASP A 139 -10.11 9.65 -6.91
C ASP A 139 -10.11 9.06 -8.32
N SER A 140 -8.97 8.57 -8.79
CA SER A 140 -8.85 7.96 -10.13
C SER A 140 -9.74 6.72 -10.27
N LEU A 141 -9.78 5.87 -9.24
CA LEU A 141 -10.64 4.69 -9.24
C LEU A 141 -12.12 5.05 -9.23
N GLN A 142 -12.51 6.06 -8.46
CA GLN A 142 -13.89 6.51 -8.38
C GLN A 142 -14.37 7.07 -9.73
N GLU A 143 -13.52 7.74 -10.46
CA GLU A 143 -13.85 8.21 -11.81
C GLU A 143 -14.15 7.05 -12.77
N LEU A 144 -13.46 5.91 -12.60
CA LEU A 144 -13.71 4.73 -13.43
C LEU A 144 -15.02 4.03 -13.09
N VAL A 145 -15.49 4.18 -11.86
CA VAL A 145 -16.73 3.53 -11.38
C VAL A 145 -17.96 4.33 -11.80
N SER A 146 -17.85 5.64 -11.87
CA SER A 146 -18.98 6.55 -12.16
C SER A 146 -19.43 6.58 -13.64
#